data_bffdf60235fc8cb3e6f975cb4e68aabd
#
_entry.id   bffdf60235fc8cb3e6f975cb4e68aabd
#
_cell.length_a   1.000
_cell.length_b   1.000
_cell.length_c   1.000
_cell.angle_alpha   90.00
_cell.angle_beta   90.00
_cell.angle_gamma   90.00
#
_symmetry.space_group_name_H-M   'P 1'
#
loop_
_entity.id
_entity.type
_entity.pdbx_description
1 polymer ?
#
loop_
_entity_poly.entity_id
_entity_poly.type
_entity_poly.pdbx_seq_one_letter_code
_entity_poly.pdbx_strand_id
1 'polypeptide(L)'
;EAAAAPLPNHAAPRGKAGLEGFDGLAEALGGTVLGQPDYLQKLVIALKRPYVMGREGESARNAFLVTGPADTGKHLSLCAAAEELARRGVFVSGDISWMDLSLYPTAAEEKLFLQDLYMALAAKGDIVVFEHYERCQPAFLTVLSNLVQRGKSPLAGRYVLQNGRLVDAGNALVTDAVGALTPRGKYLVLL
;
A
#
# COMPACT_ATOMS: atom_id res chain seq x y z
N GLU A 1 -20.05 20.23 -17.58
CA GLU A 1 -18.57 20.27 -17.48
C GLU A 1 -18.19 20.33 -16.02
N ALA A 2 -18.14 19.17 -15.36
CA ALA A 2 -17.68 19.07 -13.99
C ALA A 2 -16.34 18.34 -14.03
N ALA A 3 -15.24 19.10 -13.97
CA ALA A 3 -13.92 18.58 -13.73
C ALA A 3 -13.94 17.79 -12.40
N ALA A 4 -13.58 16.50 -12.46
CA ALA A 4 -13.40 15.69 -11.27
C ALA A 4 -12.35 16.39 -10.39
N ALA A 5 -12.76 16.82 -9.21
CA ALA A 5 -11.86 17.43 -8.23
C ALA A 5 -10.71 16.45 -7.97
N PRO A 6 -9.44 16.90 -7.97
CA PRO A 6 -8.33 16.06 -7.56
C PRO A 6 -8.60 15.57 -6.14
N LEU A 7 -8.50 14.24 -5.95
CA LEU A 7 -8.60 13.64 -4.62
C LEU A 7 -7.60 14.36 -3.69
N PRO A 8 -7.98 14.67 -2.45
CA PRO A 8 -7.12 15.40 -1.55
C PRO A 8 -5.77 14.70 -1.42
N ASN A 9 -4.72 15.46 -1.70
CA ASN A 9 -3.35 15.04 -1.54
C ASN A 9 -3.13 14.78 -0.05
N HIS A 10 -3.16 13.53 0.38
CA HIS A 10 -2.91 13.14 1.76
C HIS A 10 -1.41 13.29 2.05
N ALA A 11 -0.98 14.53 2.21
CA ALA A 11 0.36 14.80 2.69
C ALA A 11 0.47 14.28 4.14
N ALA A 12 1.26 13.24 4.33
CA ALA A 12 1.63 12.80 5.68
C ALA A 12 2.29 13.96 6.45
N PRO A 13 2.17 14.00 7.80
CA PRO A 13 2.82 15.02 8.61
C PRO A 13 4.31 15.09 8.28
N ARG A 14 4.76 16.30 7.94
CA ARG A 14 6.13 16.54 7.46
C ARG A 14 7.03 16.90 8.64
N GLY A 15 8.29 16.45 8.61
CA GLY A 15 9.34 16.87 9.53
C GLY A 15 9.31 16.21 10.90
N LYS A 16 9.82 16.94 11.93
CA LYS A 16 9.98 16.43 13.30
C LYS A 16 8.72 15.83 13.90
N ALA A 17 7.55 16.42 13.65
CA ALA A 17 6.27 15.92 14.17
C ALA A 17 5.93 14.51 13.70
N GLY A 18 6.29 14.16 12.45
CA GLY A 18 6.13 12.81 11.93
C GLY A 18 7.06 11.79 12.59
N LEU A 19 8.31 12.19 12.89
CA LEU A 19 9.29 11.33 13.55
C LEU A 19 8.94 11.07 15.02
N GLU A 20 8.50 12.09 15.75
CA GLU A 20 8.09 11.98 17.16
C GLU A 20 6.91 11.01 17.34
N GLY A 21 6.06 10.87 16.33
CA GLY A 21 4.97 9.91 16.35
C GLY A 21 5.40 8.44 16.42
N PHE A 22 6.66 8.13 16.16
CA PHE A 22 7.22 6.77 16.29
C PHE A 22 7.85 6.50 17.66
N ASP A 23 7.99 7.52 18.51
CA ASP A 23 8.62 7.35 19.81
C ASP A 23 7.75 6.47 20.72
N GLY A 24 8.36 5.45 21.34
CA GLY A 24 7.67 4.47 22.17
C GLY A 24 6.63 3.59 21.42
N LEU A 25 6.67 3.56 20.07
CA LEU A 25 5.69 2.79 19.30
C LEU A 25 5.86 1.28 19.52
N ALA A 26 7.09 0.77 19.55
CA ALA A 26 7.33 -0.66 19.76
C ALA A 26 6.81 -1.15 21.12
N GLU A 27 6.98 -0.35 22.16
CA GLU A 27 6.47 -0.61 23.50
C GLU A 27 4.93 -0.60 23.53
N ALA A 28 4.31 0.38 22.87
CA ALA A 28 2.86 0.44 22.76
C ALA A 28 2.28 -0.78 22.03
N LEU A 29 2.92 -1.22 20.94
CA LEU A 29 2.53 -2.42 20.22
C LEU A 29 2.73 -3.71 21.04
N GLY A 30 3.75 -3.75 21.90
CA GLY A 30 4.04 -4.86 22.80
C GLY A 30 2.91 -5.19 23.79
N GLY A 31 2.03 -4.22 24.06
CA GLY A 31 0.81 -4.45 24.84
C GLY A 31 -0.26 -5.25 24.10
N THR A 32 -0.24 -5.24 22.77
CA THR A 32 -1.21 -5.95 21.91
C THR A 32 -0.60 -7.21 21.31
N VAL A 33 0.65 -7.15 20.86
CA VAL A 33 1.38 -8.28 20.23
C VAL A 33 2.41 -8.81 21.21
N LEU A 34 2.06 -9.87 21.90
CA LEU A 34 2.88 -10.44 22.96
C LEU A 34 4.02 -11.32 22.42
N GLY A 35 5.17 -11.28 23.10
CA GLY A 35 6.27 -12.21 22.87
C GLY A 35 7.10 -11.96 21.59
N GLN A 36 6.97 -10.79 20.96
CA GLN A 36 7.63 -10.48 19.68
C GLN A 36 8.40 -9.14 19.69
N PRO A 37 9.19 -8.80 20.74
CA PRO A 37 9.78 -7.47 20.87
C PRO A 37 10.73 -7.13 19.72
N ASP A 38 11.59 -8.05 19.29
CA ASP A 38 12.55 -7.82 18.20
C ASP A 38 11.85 -7.59 16.85
N TYR A 39 10.78 -8.34 16.59
CA TYR A 39 9.98 -8.17 15.40
C TYR A 39 9.29 -6.79 15.40
N LEU A 40 8.69 -6.39 16.52
CA LEU A 40 8.03 -5.10 16.64
C LEU A 40 9.00 -3.93 16.45
N GLN A 41 10.22 -4.01 16.98
CA GLN A 41 11.25 -3.02 16.73
C GLN A 41 11.60 -2.92 15.24
N LYS A 42 11.78 -4.06 14.56
CA LYS A 42 12.04 -4.08 13.10
C LYS A 42 10.88 -3.50 12.30
N LEU A 43 9.64 -3.81 12.66
CA LEU A 43 8.45 -3.24 12.03
C LEU A 43 8.42 -1.71 12.19
N VAL A 44 8.66 -1.21 13.39
CA VAL A 44 8.72 0.23 13.66
C VAL A 44 9.81 0.91 12.83
N ILE A 45 11.01 0.29 12.74
CA ILE A 45 12.10 0.80 11.91
C ILE A 45 11.67 0.89 10.42
N ALA A 46 11.01 -0.16 9.90
CA ALA A 46 10.54 -0.19 8.52
C ALA A 46 9.51 0.92 8.23
N LEU A 47 8.61 1.19 9.18
CA LEU A 47 7.60 2.24 9.08
C LEU A 47 8.20 3.65 9.28
N LYS A 48 9.18 3.82 10.16
CA LYS A 48 9.85 5.11 10.46
C LYS A 48 10.83 5.54 9.37
N ARG A 49 11.46 4.59 8.68
CA ARG A 49 12.54 4.83 7.73
C ARG A 49 12.25 5.92 6.68
N PRO A 50 11.07 5.97 6.03
CA PRO A 50 10.77 7.02 5.05
C PRO A 50 10.81 8.43 5.62
N TYR A 51 10.40 8.60 6.86
CA TYR A 51 10.41 9.90 7.55
C TYR A 51 11.84 10.36 7.86
N VAL A 52 12.73 9.42 8.21
CA VAL A 52 14.16 9.72 8.42
C VAL A 52 14.82 10.09 7.09
N MET A 53 14.46 9.42 5.99
CA MET A 53 15.06 9.62 4.67
C MET A 53 14.42 10.76 3.88
N GLY A 54 13.35 11.40 4.38
CA GLY A 54 12.65 12.47 3.69
C GLY A 54 12.01 12.03 2.37
N ARG A 55 11.55 10.77 2.28
CA ARG A 55 10.85 10.28 1.09
C ARG A 55 9.46 10.87 1.00
N GLU A 56 9.22 11.60 -0.06
CA GLU A 56 7.94 12.24 -0.35
C GLU A 56 7.48 11.89 -1.77
N GLY A 57 6.18 12.11 -2.06
CA GLY A 57 5.60 12.01 -3.39
C GLY A 57 4.81 10.73 -3.64
N GLU A 58 4.59 10.44 -4.92
CA GLU A 58 3.73 9.34 -5.43
C GLU A 58 4.39 7.96 -5.37
N SER A 59 5.71 7.90 -5.21
CA SER A 59 6.45 6.62 -5.07
C SER A 59 6.06 5.88 -3.80
N ALA A 60 6.34 4.58 -3.75
CA ALA A 60 6.13 3.80 -2.54
C ALA A 60 6.90 4.44 -1.37
N ARG A 61 6.21 4.67 -0.26
CA ARG A 61 6.83 5.23 0.94
C ARG A 61 7.91 4.29 1.45
N ASN A 62 7.58 3.02 1.57
CA ASN A 62 8.54 1.91 1.74
C ASN A 62 7.91 0.63 1.21
N ALA A 63 8.74 -0.38 0.97
CA ALA A 63 8.30 -1.74 0.66
C ALA A 63 9.12 -2.72 1.49
N PHE A 64 8.45 -3.66 2.12
CA PHE A 64 9.11 -4.66 2.95
C PHE A 64 8.32 -5.96 3.01
N LEU A 65 9.01 -7.03 3.35
CA LEU A 65 8.47 -8.37 3.50
C LEU A 65 8.38 -8.72 4.99
N VAL A 66 7.23 -9.24 5.39
CA VAL A 66 6.98 -9.79 6.73
C VAL A 66 6.85 -11.30 6.60
N THR A 67 7.80 -12.02 7.17
CA THR A 67 7.84 -13.49 7.14
C THR A 67 7.71 -14.07 8.55
N GLY A 68 7.26 -15.29 8.62
CA GLY A 68 7.14 -16.04 9.86
C GLY A 68 6.02 -17.07 9.81
N PRO A 69 5.97 -18.01 10.77
CA PRO A 69 4.93 -19.01 10.84
C PRO A 69 3.51 -18.41 10.91
N ALA A 70 2.50 -19.21 10.61
CA ALA A 70 1.11 -18.81 10.82
C ALA A 70 0.89 -18.47 12.32
N ASP A 71 -0.11 -17.65 12.58
CA ASP A 71 -0.58 -17.29 13.93
C ASP A 71 0.48 -16.65 14.86
N THR A 72 1.54 -16.07 14.29
CA THR A 72 2.56 -15.33 15.05
C THR A 72 2.26 -13.84 15.23
N GLY A 73 1.03 -13.40 14.95
CA GLY A 73 0.59 -12.02 15.16
C GLY A 73 0.98 -11.04 14.05
N LYS A 74 1.38 -11.50 12.84
CA LYS A 74 1.75 -10.63 11.73
C LYS A 74 0.62 -9.67 11.31
N HIS A 75 -0.60 -10.18 11.11
CA HIS A 75 -1.76 -9.35 10.80
C HIS A 75 -2.07 -8.38 11.93
N LEU A 76 -2.13 -8.91 13.16
CA LEU A 76 -2.43 -8.11 14.35
C LEU A 76 -1.43 -6.96 14.52
N SER A 77 -0.14 -7.21 14.30
CA SER A 77 0.90 -6.19 14.44
C SER A 77 0.77 -5.07 13.39
N LEU A 78 0.43 -5.41 12.14
CA LEU A 78 0.20 -4.41 11.10
C LEU A 78 -1.03 -3.57 11.40
N CYS A 79 -2.15 -4.19 11.81
CA CYS A 79 -3.36 -3.48 12.22
C CYS A 79 -3.09 -2.56 13.41
N ALA A 80 -2.50 -3.08 14.48
CA ALA A 80 -2.17 -2.31 15.68
C ALA A 80 -1.23 -1.13 15.36
N ALA A 81 -0.23 -1.33 14.50
CA ALA A 81 0.68 -0.27 14.09
C ALA A 81 -0.05 0.83 13.27
N ALA A 82 -0.91 0.44 12.34
CA ALA A 82 -1.67 1.40 11.53
C ALA A 82 -2.64 2.22 12.40
N GLU A 83 -3.38 1.57 13.30
CA GLU A 83 -4.29 2.23 14.23
C GLU A 83 -3.56 3.18 15.18
N GLU A 84 -2.45 2.75 15.76
CA GLU A 84 -1.68 3.58 16.69
C GLU A 84 -1.03 4.77 15.97
N LEU A 85 -0.50 4.59 14.76
CA LEU A 85 0.06 5.69 13.98
C LEU A 85 -1.03 6.67 13.50
N ALA A 86 -2.24 6.19 13.21
CA ALA A 86 -3.38 7.05 12.92
C ALA A 86 -3.80 7.85 14.17
N ARG A 87 -3.88 7.21 15.34
CA ARG A 87 -4.18 7.87 16.61
C ARG A 87 -3.16 8.95 16.95
N ARG A 88 -1.90 8.75 16.61
CA ARG A 88 -0.80 9.74 16.79
C ARG A 88 -0.76 10.81 15.69
N GLY A 89 -1.65 10.77 14.72
CA GLY A 89 -1.69 11.73 13.60
C GLY A 89 -0.57 11.57 12.57
N VAL A 90 0.14 10.43 12.57
CA VAL A 90 1.18 10.11 11.58
C VAL A 90 0.56 9.56 10.31
N PHE A 91 -0.40 8.65 10.44
CA PHE A 91 -1.19 8.12 9.34
C PHE A 91 -2.53 8.85 9.20
N VAL A 92 -3.07 8.85 8.00
CA VAL A 92 -4.39 9.44 7.70
C VAL A 92 -5.50 8.58 8.28
N SER A 93 -5.34 7.25 8.23
CA SER A 93 -6.32 6.27 8.71
C SER A 93 -5.61 5.03 9.24
N GLY A 94 -6.24 4.36 10.20
CA GLY A 94 -5.82 3.03 10.66
C GLY A 94 -6.21 1.88 9.71
N ASP A 95 -6.92 2.20 8.61
CA ASP A 95 -7.34 1.18 7.64
C ASP A 95 -6.14 0.63 6.86
N ILE A 96 -6.20 -0.66 6.58
CA ILE A 96 -5.25 -1.36 5.72
C ILE A 96 -6.01 -1.95 4.52
N SER A 97 -5.46 -1.81 3.32
CA SER A 97 -5.95 -2.51 2.15
C SER A 97 -5.27 -3.87 2.04
N TRP A 98 -6.06 -4.94 2.02
CA TRP A 98 -5.58 -6.31 1.90
C TRP A 98 -5.88 -6.86 0.52
N MET A 99 -4.87 -7.44 -0.13
CA MET A 99 -5.00 -8.13 -1.41
C MET A 99 -4.50 -9.56 -1.29
N ASP A 100 -5.40 -10.52 -1.45
CA ASP A 100 -5.06 -11.93 -1.56
C ASP A 100 -4.64 -12.24 -3.00
N LEU A 101 -3.35 -12.35 -3.23
CA LEU A 101 -2.79 -12.58 -4.57
C LEU A 101 -3.08 -13.99 -5.12
N SER A 102 -3.54 -14.92 -4.28
CA SER A 102 -3.97 -16.25 -4.73
C SER A 102 -5.24 -16.21 -5.60
N LEU A 103 -5.96 -15.08 -5.59
CA LEU A 103 -7.13 -14.85 -6.44
C LEU A 103 -6.77 -14.55 -7.89
N TYR A 104 -5.48 -14.35 -8.19
CA TYR A 104 -4.99 -14.00 -9.53
C TYR A 104 -3.93 -15.00 -10.03
N PRO A 105 -4.28 -16.30 -10.16
CA PRO A 105 -3.32 -17.36 -10.50
C PRO A 105 -2.92 -17.42 -11.97
N THR A 106 -3.73 -16.82 -12.86
CA THR A 106 -3.51 -16.86 -14.30
C THR A 106 -3.63 -15.48 -14.96
N ALA A 107 -3.21 -15.38 -16.22
CA ALA A 107 -3.32 -14.13 -16.98
C ALA A 107 -4.78 -13.70 -17.24
N ALA A 108 -5.76 -14.62 -17.10
CA ALA A 108 -7.17 -14.29 -17.29
C ALA A 108 -7.70 -13.29 -16.26
N GLU A 109 -7.10 -13.25 -15.07
CA GLU A 109 -7.48 -12.34 -13.99
C GLU A 109 -6.83 -10.94 -14.09
N GLU A 110 -6.15 -10.61 -15.18
CA GLU A 110 -5.41 -9.33 -15.32
C GLU A 110 -6.29 -8.10 -15.04
N LYS A 111 -7.48 -8.05 -15.63
CA LYS A 111 -8.39 -6.91 -15.44
C LYS A 111 -8.85 -6.78 -14.00
N LEU A 112 -9.17 -7.89 -13.38
CA LEU A 112 -9.57 -7.92 -11.97
C LEU A 112 -8.41 -7.50 -11.06
N PHE A 113 -7.21 -8.05 -11.30
CA PHE A 113 -6.01 -7.69 -10.54
C PHE A 113 -5.70 -6.19 -10.62
N LEU A 114 -5.73 -5.61 -11.82
CA LEU A 114 -5.45 -4.18 -12.00
C LEU A 114 -6.52 -3.30 -11.37
N GLN A 115 -7.79 -3.70 -11.43
CA GLN A 115 -8.89 -3.00 -10.79
C GLN A 115 -8.75 -3.01 -9.27
N ASP A 116 -8.52 -4.17 -8.68
CA ASP A 116 -8.38 -4.33 -7.23
C ASP A 116 -7.12 -3.63 -6.71
N LEU A 117 -6.02 -3.71 -7.44
CA LEU A 117 -4.78 -2.99 -7.12
C LEU A 117 -4.99 -1.48 -7.16
N TYR A 118 -5.66 -0.97 -8.19
CA TYR A 118 -5.99 0.46 -8.26
C TYR A 118 -6.82 0.90 -7.05
N MET A 119 -7.84 0.14 -6.68
CA MET A 119 -8.69 0.46 -5.53
C MET A 119 -7.91 0.42 -4.22
N ALA A 120 -7.03 -0.57 -4.04
CA ALA A 120 -6.17 -0.66 -2.85
C ALA A 120 -5.22 0.54 -2.74
N LEU A 121 -4.61 0.96 -3.85
CA LEU A 121 -3.72 2.12 -3.90
C LEU A 121 -4.47 3.45 -3.74
N ALA A 122 -5.75 3.52 -4.13
CA ALA A 122 -6.59 4.71 -4.00
C ALA A 122 -7.29 4.83 -2.64
N ALA A 123 -7.29 3.79 -1.81
CA ALA A 123 -7.92 3.79 -0.51
C ALA A 123 -7.26 4.79 0.46
N LYS A 124 -7.97 5.15 1.54
CA LYS A 124 -7.48 6.15 2.51
C LYS A 124 -6.29 5.66 3.34
N GLY A 125 -6.23 4.37 3.66
CA GLY A 125 -5.18 3.79 4.48
C GLY A 125 -3.79 3.99 3.89
N ASP A 126 -2.79 4.08 4.73
CA ASP A 126 -1.39 4.30 4.32
C ASP A 126 -0.67 2.99 3.93
N ILE A 127 -1.26 1.83 4.24
CA ILE A 127 -0.65 0.51 4.03
C ILE A 127 -1.50 -0.33 3.07
N VAL A 128 -0.84 -0.97 2.10
CA VAL A 128 -1.40 -2.05 1.27
C VAL A 128 -0.61 -3.32 1.55
N VAL A 129 -1.31 -4.40 1.90
CA VAL A 129 -0.72 -5.71 2.19
C VAL A 129 -1.09 -6.69 1.11
N PHE A 130 -0.10 -7.40 0.60
CA PHE A 130 -0.23 -8.44 -0.40
C PHE A 130 0.08 -9.81 0.22
N GLU A 131 -0.89 -10.71 0.20
CA GLU A 131 -0.77 -12.05 0.75
C GLU A 131 -0.68 -13.12 -0.33
N HIS A 132 -0.12 -14.29 0.00
CA HIS A 132 -0.05 -15.46 -0.88
C HIS A 132 0.59 -15.18 -2.25
N TYR A 133 1.64 -14.38 -2.26
CA TYR A 133 2.32 -13.98 -3.50
C TYR A 133 2.89 -15.18 -4.29
N GLU A 134 3.18 -16.29 -3.62
CA GLU A 134 3.66 -17.54 -4.21
C GLU A 134 2.63 -18.22 -5.14
N ARG A 135 1.35 -17.82 -5.04
CA ARG A 135 0.25 -18.33 -5.88
C ARG A 135 -0.19 -17.37 -6.97
N CYS A 136 0.45 -16.21 -7.04
CA CYS A 136 0.12 -15.16 -8.00
C CYS A 136 0.78 -15.43 -9.35
N GLN A 137 0.10 -15.02 -10.42
CA GLN A 137 0.70 -14.99 -11.76
C GLN A 137 1.98 -14.13 -11.75
N PRO A 138 3.13 -14.65 -12.22
CA PRO A 138 4.40 -13.90 -12.19
C PRO A 138 4.36 -12.53 -12.86
N ALA A 139 3.57 -12.38 -13.93
CA ALA A 139 3.41 -11.09 -14.60
C ALA A 139 2.85 -10.00 -13.68
N PHE A 140 1.95 -10.36 -12.74
CA PHE A 140 1.38 -9.42 -11.77
C PHE A 140 2.37 -9.05 -10.68
N LEU A 141 3.24 -10.00 -10.28
CA LEU A 141 4.36 -9.67 -9.38
C LEU A 141 5.32 -8.67 -10.02
N THR A 142 5.47 -8.70 -11.34
CA THR A 142 6.26 -7.70 -12.09
C THR A 142 5.61 -6.31 -11.98
N VAL A 143 4.28 -6.21 -12.00
CA VAL A 143 3.57 -4.93 -11.76
C VAL A 143 3.92 -4.38 -10.38
N LEU A 144 3.83 -5.22 -9.33
CA LEU A 144 4.20 -4.81 -7.97
C LEU A 144 5.67 -4.41 -7.86
N SER A 145 6.56 -5.15 -8.49
CA SER A 145 7.99 -4.82 -8.54
C SER A 145 8.26 -3.47 -9.21
N ASN A 146 7.56 -3.16 -10.31
CA ASN A 146 7.66 -1.86 -10.98
C ASN A 146 7.20 -0.71 -10.07
N LEU A 147 6.11 -0.89 -9.32
CA LEU A 147 5.65 0.10 -8.35
C LEU A 147 6.72 0.42 -7.30
N VAL A 148 7.43 -0.60 -6.81
CA VAL A 148 8.48 -0.44 -5.80
C VAL A 148 9.74 0.17 -6.39
N GLN A 149 10.22 -0.35 -7.52
CA GLN A 149 11.54 0.00 -8.07
C GLN A 149 11.51 1.28 -8.91
N ARG A 150 10.43 1.50 -9.67
CA ARG A 150 10.29 2.59 -10.62
C ARG A 150 9.30 3.67 -10.19
N GLY A 151 8.58 3.44 -9.08
CA GLY A 151 7.53 4.34 -8.60
C GLY A 151 6.28 4.37 -9.48
N LYS A 152 6.22 3.53 -10.52
CA LYS A 152 5.05 3.40 -11.40
C LYS A 152 5.10 2.09 -12.18
N SER A 153 3.92 1.57 -12.54
CA SER A 153 3.78 0.45 -13.47
C SER A 153 2.90 0.87 -14.65
N PRO A 154 3.42 0.86 -15.90
CA PRO A 154 2.62 1.21 -17.07
C PRO A 154 1.51 0.18 -17.29
N LEU A 155 0.37 0.64 -17.80
CA LEU A 155 -0.74 -0.20 -18.21
C LEU A 155 -0.65 -0.46 -19.71
N ALA A 156 -0.67 -1.73 -20.11
CA ALA A 156 -0.59 -2.12 -21.52
C ALA A 156 -1.92 -1.89 -22.25
N GLY A 157 -3.05 -1.96 -21.55
CA GLY A 157 -4.39 -1.74 -22.07
C GLY A 157 -4.83 -0.27 -21.94
N ARG A 158 -6.01 0.02 -22.51
CA ARG A 158 -6.67 1.32 -22.35
C ARG A 158 -7.63 1.24 -21.16
N TYR A 159 -7.26 1.89 -20.08
CA TYR A 159 -8.07 1.95 -18.87
C TYR A 159 -8.55 3.36 -18.61
N VAL A 160 -9.76 3.49 -18.10
CA VAL A 160 -10.38 4.76 -17.69
C VAL A 160 -10.93 4.62 -16.29
N LEU A 161 -11.14 5.74 -15.63
CA LEU A 161 -11.81 5.77 -14.34
C LEU A 161 -13.31 6.02 -14.56
N GLN A 162 -14.13 5.10 -14.09
CA GLN A 162 -15.57 5.24 -14.03
C GLN A 162 -16.02 5.04 -12.57
N ASN A 163 -16.64 6.05 -11.99
CA ASN A 163 -17.09 6.05 -10.59
C ASN A 163 -15.99 5.58 -9.60
N GLY A 164 -14.75 6.05 -9.81
CA GLY A 164 -13.60 5.72 -8.97
C GLY A 164 -13.03 4.30 -9.20
N ARG A 165 -13.50 3.57 -10.20
CA ARG A 165 -13.00 2.25 -10.56
C ARG A 165 -12.25 2.29 -11.87
N LEU A 166 -11.17 1.52 -11.93
CA LEU A 166 -10.40 1.31 -13.15
C LEU A 166 -11.16 0.33 -14.06
N VAL A 167 -11.54 0.76 -15.25
CA VAL A 167 -12.31 -0.03 -16.22
C VAL A 167 -11.57 -0.09 -17.54
N ASP A 168 -11.49 -1.28 -18.13
CA ASP A 168 -10.94 -1.45 -19.48
C ASP A 168 -11.88 -0.80 -20.51
N ALA A 169 -11.36 0.18 -21.23
CA ALA A 169 -12.09 0.91 -22.27
C ALA A 169 -12.15 0.15 -23.60
N GLY A 170 -11.45 -0.98 -23.74
CA GLY A 170 -11.39 -1.74 -24.99
C GLY A 170 -10.92 -0.92 -26.16
N ASN A 171 -11.72 -0.88 -27.25
CA ASN A 171 -11.45 -0.12 -28.47
C ASN A 171 -12.10 1.27 -28.49
N ALA A 172 -12.73 1.71 -27.39
CA ALA A 172 -13.36 3.02 -27.34
C ALA A 172 -12.32 4.13 -27.46
N LEU A 173 -12.69 5.22 -28.15
CA LEU A 173 -11.90 6.44 -28.14
C LEU A 173 -12.10 7.15 -26.80
N VAL A 174 -11.06 7.17 -25.97
CA VAL A 174 -11.09 7.82 -24.66
C VAL A 174 -10.02 8.90 -24.60
N THR A 175 -10.38 10.06 -24.06
CA THR A 175 -9.48 11.20 -23.90
C THR A 175 -8.69 11.16 -22.60
N ASP A 176 -9.23 10.50 -21.56
CA ASP A 176 -8.66 10.49 -20.20
C ASP A 176 -8.25 9.08 -19.77
N ALA A 177 -7.39 8.43 -20.59
CA ALA A 177 -6.88 7.10 -20.27
C ALA A 177 -5.87 7.15 -19.10
N VAL A 178 -5.98 6.18 -18.18
CA VAL A 178 -4.98 5.94 -17.15
C VAL A 178 -3.81 5.18 -17.78
N GLY A 179 -2.65 5.81 -17.88
CA GLY A 179 -1.48 5.23 -18.54
C GLY A 179 -0.59 4.39 -17.63
N ALA A 180 -0.67 4.61 -16.32
CA ALA A 180 0.14 3.89 -15.33
C ALA A 180 -0.51 3.89 -13.97
N LEU A 181 -0.16 2.89 -13.16
CA LEU A 181 -0.44 2.86 -11.71
C LEU A 181 0.74 3.46 -10.96
N THR A 182 0.45 4.18 -9.87
CA THR A 182 1.45 4.69 -8.93
C THR A 182 1.14 4.22 -7.51
N PRO A 183 2.13 4.05 -6.64
CA PRO A 183 1.92 3.66 -5.24
C PRO A 183 1.21 4.70 -4.39
N ARG A 184 1.12 5.94 -4.84
CA ARG A 184 0.48 7.06 -4.12
C ARG A 184 1.00 7.27 -2.69
N GLY A 185 2.30 7.10 -2.49
CA GLY A 185 2.93 7.25 -1.17
C GLY A 185 2.55 6.17 -0.16
N LYS A 186 2.04 5.02 -0.59
CA LYS A 186 1.67 3.90 0.30
C LYS A 186 2.89 3.09 0.72
N TYR A 187 2.77 2.44 1.88
CA TYR A 187 3.60 1.29 2.22
C TYR A 187 3.09 0.07 1.48
N LEU A 188 3.98 -0.65 0.81
CA LEU A 188 3.68 -1.90 0.12
C LEU A 188 4.31 -3.05 0.92
N VAL A 189 3.47 -3.88 1.52
CA VAL A 189 3.90 -4.96 2.40
C VAL A 189 3.55 -6.30 1.80
N LEU A 190 4.55 -7.17 1.59
CA LEU A 190 4.30 -8.58 1.29
C LEU A 190 4.23 -9.36 2.60
N LEU A 191 3.26 -10.26 2.69
CA LEU A 191 3.03 -11.08 3.87
C LEU A 191 3.02 -12.57 3.51
#